data_829b163ad431cfdf78af2c95b1637130
#
_entry.id   829b163ad431cfdf78af2c95b1637130
#
_cell.length_a   1.000
_cell.length_b   1.000
_cell.length_c   1.000
_cell.angle_alpha   90.00
_cell.angle_beta   90.00
_cell.angle_gamma   90.00
#
_symmetry.space_group_name_H-M   'P 1'
#
loop_
_entity.id
_entity.type
_entity.pdbx_description
1 polymer ?
#
loop_
_entity_poly.entity_id
_entity_poly.type
_entity_poly.pdbx_seq_one_letter_code
_entity_poly.pdbx_strand_id
1 'polypeptide(L)'
;MNELVNDNLYETRNNLVKEITLLSDTEFNRKPDMDMWSIAQVCHHLVLVEEASIKAIAWGLKGNDRTSTERKNIHLTLLDRTKKIKAPKIVDPDAAPFEVPQLIDLLNDSREKLLAFLSTIEDKAILKEKSVKHPALGELPLDQWIEQIYLHEQRHIEQIKEIKLLLDVKH
;
A
#
# COMPACT_ATOMS: atom_id res chain seq x y z
N MET A 1 4.23 -8.92 16.52
CA MET A 1 4.62 -8.62 15.13
C MET A 1 6.13 -8.62 15.10
N ASN A 2 6.73 -9.11 14.03
CA ASN A 2 8.19 -9.15 13.95
C ASN A 2 8.70 -7.70 13.84
N GLU A 3 9.70 -7.32 14.60
CA GLU A 3 10.34 -5.99 14.57
C GLU A 3 10.68 -5.57 13.12
N LEU A 4 11.16 -6.52 12.32
CA LEU A 4 11.48 -6.34 10.90
C LEU A 4 10.27 -5.85 10.05
N VAL A 5 9.04 -6.27 10.37
CA VAL A 5 7.84 -5.82 9.62
C VAL A 5 7.53 -4.36 9.93
N ASN A 6 7.67 -3.95 11.19
CA ASN A 6 7.51 -2.55 11.59
C ASN A 6 8.57 -1.66 10.93
N ASP A 7 9.82 -2.12 10.91
CA ASP A 7 10.93 -1.39 10.26
C ASP A 7 10.65 -1.21 8.76
N ASN A 8 10.19 -2.25 8.06
CA ASN A 8 9.82 -2.17 6.66
C ASN A 8 8.66 -1.21 6.39
N LEU A 9 7.61 -1.25 7.21
CA LEU A 9 6.48 -0.33 7.11
C LEU A 9 6.91 1.13 7.31
N TYR A 10 7.84 1.38 8.23
CA TYR A 10 8.37 2.71 8.49
C TYR A 10 9.29 3.19 7.36
N GLU A 11 10.21 2.33 6.92
CA GLU A 11 11.19 2.65 5.89
C GLU A 11 10.53 2.96 4.53
N THR A 12 9.59 2.12 4.09
CA THR A 12 8.92 2.36 2.81
C THR A 12 8.11 3.64 2.81
N ARG A 13 7.40 3.96 3.91
CA ARG A 13 6.67 5.23 4.03
C ARG A 13 7.61 6.43 3.97
N ASN A 14 8.74 6.38 4.65
CA ASN A 14 9.73 7.44 4.59
C ASN A 14 10.29 7.63 3.18
N ASN A 15 10.56 6.52 2.47
CA ASN A 15 11.03 6.56 1.10
C ASN A 15 9.97 7.17 0.16
N LEU A 16 8.69 6.78 0.32
CA LEU A 16 7.59 7.38 -0.45
C LEU A 16 7.49 8.89 -0.22
N VAL A 17 7.49 9.33 1.03
CA VAL A 17 7.41 10.77 1.38
C VAL A 17 8.59 11.55 0.79
N LYS A 18 9.80 11.00 0.84
CA LYS A 18 10.98 11.63 0.21
C LYS A 18 10.81 11.83 -1.29
N GLU A 19 10.18 10.88 -1.99
CA GLU A 19 9.95 10.98 -3.44
C GLU A 19 8.98 12.10 -3.83
N ILE A 20 8.07 12.50 -2.95
CA ILE A 20 7.00 13.45 -3.28
C ILE A 20 7.14 14.82 -2.62
N THR A 21 7.88 14.95 -1.52
CA THR A 21 7.96 16.18 -0.69
C THR A 21 8.39 17.43 -1.45
N LEU A 22 9.24 17.29 -2.47
CA LEU A 22 9.77 18.42 -3.23
C LEU A 22 8.99 18.74 -4.51
N LEU A 23 7.96 17.95 -4.82
CA LEU A 23 7.12 18.18 -6.00
C LEU A 23 6.24 19.41 -5.80
N SER A 24 6.08 20.19 -6.85
CA SER A 24 4.99 21.17 -6.93
C SER A 24 3.65 20.46 -7.10
N ASP A 25 2.54 21.09 -6.72
CA ASP A 25 1.21 20.53 -6.92
C ASP A 25 0.91 20.26 -8.41
N THR A 26 1.47 21.08 -9.30
CA THR A 26 1.36 20.86 -10.75
C THR A 26 2.06 19.58 -11.19
N GLU A 27 3.28 19.32 -10.78
CA GLU A 27 4.02 18.10 -11.08
C GLU A 27 3.34 16.87 -10.46
N PHE A 28 2.84 17.01 -9.24
CA PHE A 28 2.18 15.98 -8.47
C PHE A 28 0.89 15.48 -9.13
N ASN A 29 0.09 16.38 -9.70
CA ASN A 29 -1.18 16.05 -10.34
C ASN A 29 -1.09 15.80 -11.85
N ARG A 30 0.07 16.09 -12.47
CA ARG A 30 0.24 15.90 -13.90
C ARG A 30 0.30 14.43 -14.28
N LYS A 31 -0.52 14.04 -15.25
CA LYS A 31 -0.50 12.69 -15.81
C LYS A 31 0.55 12.59 -16.92
N PRO A 32 1.34 11.50 -16.98
CA PRO A 32 2.22 11.27 -18.11
C PRO A 32 1.46 11.02 -19.42
N ASP A 33 0.31 10.36 -19.33
CA ASP A 33 -0.62 10.07 -20.43
C ASP A 33 -2.06 10.03 -19.90
N MET A 34 -3.03 10.11 -20.81
CA MET A 34 -4.47 10.11 -20.46
C MET A 34 -4.88 8.83 -19.70
N ASP A 35 -4.30 7.69 -20.05
CA ASP A 35 -4.60 6.38 -19.45
C ASP A 35 -3.68 6.02 -18.27
N MET A 36 -2.78 6.92 -17.88
CA MET A 36 -1.87 6.73 -16.74
C MET A 36 -2.31 7.55 -15.53
N TRP A 37 -2.01 7.04 -14.35
CA TRP A 37 -2.19 7.79 -13.11
C TRP A 37 -1.13 8.88 -12.95
N SER A 38 -1.52 9.99 -12.31
CA SER A 38 -0.58 10.96 -11.76
C SER A 38 0.07 10.42 -10.50
N ILE A 39 1.14 11.07 -10.02
CA ILE A 39 1.78 10.73 -8.74
C ILE A 39 0.77 10.88 -7.60
N ALA A 40 -0.07 11.94 -7.61
CA ALA A 40 -1.14 12.14 -6.63
C ALA A 40 -2.12 10.95 -6.59
N GLN A 41 -2.53 10.45 -7.76
CA GLN A 41 -3.42 9.30 -7.85
C GLN A 41 -2.77 8.01 -7.33
N VAL A 42 -1.47 7.79 -7.61
CA VAL A 42 -0.72 6.66 -7.05
C VAL A 42 -0.68 6.73 -5.52
N CYS A 43 -0.40 7.90 -4.96
CA CYS A 43 -0.37 8.09 -3.51
C CYS A 43 -1.76 7.92 -2.87
N HIS A 44 -2.82 8.45 -3.47
CA HIS A 44 -4.19 8.26 -2.97
C HIS A 44 -4.61 6.79 -3.02
N HIS A 45 -4.26 6.08 -4.09
CA HIS A 45 -4.46 4.63 -4.17
C HIS A 45 -3.78 3.88 -2.99
N LEU A 46 -2.57 4.26 -2.60
CA LEU A 46 -1.87 3.65 -1.46
C LEU A 46 -2.62 3.88 -0.14
N VAL A 47 -3.19 5.06 0.09
CA VAL A 47 -4.05 5.35 1.26
C VAL A 47 -5.25 4.39 1.27
N LEU A 48 -5.97 4.29 0.14
CA LEU A 48 -7.16 3.45 0.03
C LEU A 48 -6.85 1.96 0.23
N VAL A 49 -5.72 1.47 -0.32
CA VAL A 49 -5.27 0.08 -0.14
C VAL A 49 -4.94 -0.22 1.32
N GLU A 50 -4.25 0.70 2.01
CA GLU A 50 -3.91 0.53 3.42
C GLU A 50 -5.17 0.48 4.29
N GLU A 51 -6.14 1.37 4.07
CA GLU A 51 -7.43 1.35 4.77
C GLU A 51 -8.26 0.09 4.47
N ALA A 52 -8.27 -0.38 3.22
CA ALA A 52 -8.92 -1.63 2.85
C ALA A 52 -8.24 -2.84 3.51
N SER A 53 -6.91 -2.82 3.62
CA SER A 53 -6.14 -3.88 4.27
C SER A 53 -6.45 -3.98 5.77
N ILE A 54 -6.57 -2.84 6.48
CA ILE A 54 -7.00 -2.82 7.88
C ILE A 54 -8.36 -3.50 8.05
N LYS A 55 -9.33 -3.16 7.17
CA LYS A 55 -10.69 -3.75 7.21
C LYS A 55 -10.65 -5.25 6.94
N ALA A 56 -9.86 -5.71 5.98
CA ALA A 56 -9.72 -7.12 5.64
C ALA A 56 -9.10 -7.92 6.80
N ILE A 57 -8.03 -7.41 7.41
CA ILE A 57 -7.38 -8.05 8.57
C ILE A 57 -8.35 -8.09 9.76
N ALA A 58 -9.04 -6.99 10.06
CA ALA A 58 -10.03 -6.93 11.14
C ALA A 58 -11.19 -7.91 10.92
N TRP A 59 -11.66 -8.05 9.69
CA TRP A 59 -12.68 -9.03 9.32
C TRP A 59 -12.18 -10.47 9.52
N GLY A 60 -10.96 -10.77 9.07
CA GLY A 60 -10.34 -12.08 9.24
C GLY A 60 -10.14 -12.47 10.70
N LEU A 61 -9.79 -11.51 11.57
CA LEU A 61 -9.64 -11.74 13.00
C LEU A 61 -10.96 -12.08 13.70
N LYS A 62 -12.09 -11.53 13.24
CA LYS A 62 -13.43 -11.82 13.80
C LYS A 62 -13.97 -13.18 13.42
N GLY A 63 -13.54 -13.77 12.31
CA GLY A 63 -13.98 -15.09 11.87
C GLY A 63 -13.61 -16.18 12.88
N ASN A 64 -14.52 -17.15 13.09
CA ASN A 64 -14.27 -18.26 14.01
C ASN A 64 -13.44 -19.39 13.37
N ASP A 65 -13.36 -19.43 12.04
CA ASP A 65 -12.65 -20.46 11.33
C ASP A 65 -11.14 -20.15 11.28
N ARG A 66 -10.34 -21.05 11.82
CA ARG A 66 -8.89 -21.04 11.64
C ARG A 66 -8.58 -21.72 10.30
N THR A 67 -8.70 -20.98 9.23
CA THR A 67 -8.32 -21.43 7.90
C THR A 67 -6.87 -21.04 7.65
N SER A 68 -5.94 -21.87 8.10
CA SER A 68 -4.55 -21.69 7.71
C SER A 68 -4.40 -21.98 6.22
N THR A 69 -3.75 -21.12 5.51
CA THR A 69 -3.35 -21.35 4.12
C THR A 69 -1.84 -21.30 4.01
N GLU A 70 -1.30 -21.93 2.97
CA GLU A 70 0.15 -21.87 2.71
C GLU A 70 0.60 -20.43 2.41
N ARG A 71 1.77 -20.09 2.94
CA ARG A 71 2.43 -18.82 2.63
C ARG A 71 2.80 -18.78 1.15
N LYS A 72 2.57 -17.63 0.53
CA LYS A 72 2.89 -17.40 -0.89
C LYS A 72 4.14 -16.55 -1.03
N ASN A 73 4.83 -16.69 -2.13
CA ASN A 73 5.95 -15.80 -2.47
C ASN A 73 5.43 -14.49 -3.06
N ILE A 74 4.77 -13.69 -2.22
CA ILE A 74 4.15 -12.42 -2.64
C ILE A 74 5.20 -11.38 -3.04
N HIS A 75 6.41 -11.48 -2.52
CA HIS A 75 7.53 -10.61 -2.87
C HIS A 75 7.82 -10.64 -4.38
N LEU A 76 7.94 -11.82 -4.98
CA LEU A 76 8.18 -11.96 -6.42
C LEU A 76 7.00 -11.41 -7.24
N THR A 77 5.76 -11.61 -6.76
CA THR A 77 4.56 -11.14 -7.47
C THR A 77 4.42 -9.62 -7.43
N LEU A 78 4.63 -9.02 -6.26
CA LEU A 78 4.41 -7.59 -6.07
C LEU A 78 5.54 -6.72 -6.61
N LEU A 79 6.80 -7.17 -6.54
CA LEU A 79 7.93 -6.40 -7.06
C LEU A 79 8.16 -6.59 -8.57
N ASP A 80 7.57 -7.62 -9.18
CA ASP A 80 7.58 -7.79 -10.65
C ASP A 80 6.65 -6.77 -11.31
N ARG A 81 7.22 -5.67 -11.79
CA ARG A 81 6.48 -4.60 -12.49
C ARG A 81 6.22 -4.88 -13.96
N THR A 82 6.74 -5.98 -14.50
CA THR A 82 6.44 -6.41 -15.89
C THR A 82 4.98 -6.83 -16.04
N LYS A 83 4.35 -7.28 -14.94
CA LYS A 83 2.93 -7.65 -14.87
C LYS A 83 2.10 -6.49 -14.34
N LYS A 84 1.17 -6.00 -15.14
CA LYS A 84 0.16 -5.03 -14.67
C LYS A 84 -0.87 -5.75 -13.80
N ILE A 85 -1.02 -5.29 -12.56
CA ILE A 85 -2.08 -5.72 -11.64
C ILE A 85 -3.14 -4.64 -11.68
N LYS A 86 -4.37 -4.99 -12.14
CA LYS A 86 -5.47 -4.05 -12.16
C LYS A 86 -5.99 -3.84 -10.73
N ALA A 87 -6.06 -2.59 -10.30
CA ALA A 87 -6.65 -2.23 -9.02
C ALA A 87 -8.16 -2.54 -9.02
N PRO A 88 -8.71 -3.12 -7.92
CA PRO A 88 -10.15 -3.20 -7.73
C PRO A 88 -10.75 -1.79 -7.62
N LYS A 89 -11.99 -1.60 -8.09
CA LYS A 89 -12.67 -0.29 -8.06
C LYS A 89 -12.73 0.37 -6.68
N ILE A 90 -12.77 -0.41 -5.62
CA ILE A 90 -12.83 0.10 -4.23
C ILE A 90 -11.59 0.88 -3.81
N VAL A 91 -10.47 0.68 -4.51
CA VAL A 91 -9.21 1.39 -4.28
C VAL A 91 -8.77 2.23 -5.48
N ASP A 92 -9.71 2.52 -6.40
CA ASP A 92 -9.46 3.48 -7.48
C ASP A 92 -9.25 4.88 -6.88
N PRO A 93 -8.19 5.58 -7.27
CA PRO A 93 -7.90 6.91 -6.73
C PRO A 93 -8.91 7.95 -7.25
N ASP A 94 -9.11 9.00 -6.46
CA ASP A 94 -9.90 10.16 -6.86
C ASP A 94 -9.27 10.84 -8.09
N ALA A 95 -10.13 11.35 -8.96
CA ALA A 95 -9.71 12.14 -10.11
C ALA A 95 -9.45 13.63 -9.77
N ALA A 96 -9.94 14.10 -8.63
CA ALA A 96 -9.70 15.46 -8.15
C ALA A 96 -8.22 15.70 -7.83
N PRO A 97 -7.70 16.91 -8.06
CA PRO A 97 -6.32 17.23 -7.71
C PRO A 97 -6.13 17.28 -6.19
N PHE A 98 -4.92 16.94 -5.74
CA PHE A 98 -4.50 17.03 -4.34
C PHE A 98 -3.33 18.01 -4.19
N GLU A 99 -3.28 18.69 -3.06
CA GLU A 99 -2.05 19.36 -2.63
C GLU A 99 -1.07 18.33 -2.03
N VAL A 100 0.22 18.51 -2.28
CA VAL A 100 1.26 17.58 -1.76
C VAL A 100 1.18 17.44 -0.24
N PRO A 101 1.11 18.53 0.58
CA PRO A 101 0.99 18.39 2.03
C PRO A 101 -0.26 17.64 2.48
N GLN A 102 -1.40 17.90 1.83
CA GLN A 102 -2.67 17.21 2.13
C GLN A 102 -2.52 15.69 1.98
N LEU A 103 -1.89 15.24 0.91
CA LEU A 103 -1.76 13.81 0.67
C LEU A 103 -0.68 13.16 1.54
N ILE A 104 0.37 13.90 1.93
CA ILE A 104 1.32 13.43 2.95
C ILE A 104 0.61 13.21 4.28
N ASP A 105 -0.29 14.10 4.70
CA ASP A 105 -1.08 13.94 5.92
C ASP A 105 -1.98 12.69 5.83
N LEU A 106 -2.68 12.48 4.72
CA LEU A 106 -3.50 11.28 4.52
C LEU A 106 -2.68 9.98 4.57
N LEU A 107 -1.50 9.98 3.98
CA LEU A 107 -0.57 8.85 4.02
C LEU A 107 -0.10 8.55 5.45
N ASN A 108 0.22 9.58 6.21
CA ASN A 108 0.64 9.43 7.61
C ASN A 108 -0.51 8.94 8.49
N ASP A 109 -1.70 9.53 8.35
CA ASP A 109 -2.91 9.13 9.07
C ASP A 109 -3.27 7.66 8.81
N SER A 110 -3.21 7.19 7.56
CA SER A 110 -3.50 5.79 7.24
C SER A 110 -2.50 4.84 7.89
N ARG A 111 -1.21 5.20 7.91
CA ARG A 111 -0.16 4.41 8.57
C ARG A 111 -0.31 4.40 10.09
N GLU A 112 -0.63 5.52 10.70
CA GLU A 112 -0.89 5.60 12.14
C GLU A 112 -2.09 4.73 12.53
N LYS A 113 -3.18 4.76 11.75
CA LYS A 113 -4.35 3.87 11.94
C LYS A 113 -3.96 2.40 11.84
N LEU A 114 -3.14 2.02 10.85
CA LEU A 114 -2.64 0.66 10.71
C LEU A 114 -1.84 0.23 11.95
N LEU A 115 -0.85 1.02 12.36
CA LEU A 115 0.02 0.70 13.49
C LEU A 115 -0.78 0.63 14.80
N ALA A 116 -1.71 1.58 15.03
CA ALA A 116 -2.61 1.55 16.18
C ALA A 116 -3.47 0.28 16.18
N PHE A 117 -4.07 -0.08 15.05
CA PHE A 117 -4.84 -1.31 14.91
C PHE A 117 -4.00 -2.55 15.20
N LEU A 118 -2.80 -2.65 14.63
CA LEU A 118 -1.91 -3.79 14.83
C LEU A 118 -1.44 -3.90 16.30
N SER A 119 -1.34 -2.80 17.02
CA SER A 119 -0.98 -2.80 18.45
C SER A 119 -2.07 -3.41 19.34
N THR A 120 -3.33 -3.41 18.90
CA THR A 120 -4.45 -4.03 19.65
C THR A 120 -4.47 -5.55 19.56
N ILE A 121 -3.68 -6.16 18.67
CA ILE A 121 -3.65 -7.61 18.51
C ILE A 121 -2.70 -8.21 19.56
N GLU A 122 -3.27 -8.78 20.62
CA GLU A 122 -2.50 -9.36 21.73
C GLU A 122 -1.72 -10.61 21.30
N ASP A 123 -2.40 -11.58 20.70
CA ASP A 123 -1.78 -12.81 20.20
C ASP A 123 -1.42 -12.67 18.71
N LYS A 124 -0.13 -12.40 18.46
CA LYS A 124 0.38 -12.27 17.08
C LYS A 124 0.44 -13.60 16.31
N ALA A 125 0.39 -14.76 16.99
CA ALA A 125 0.40 -16.05 16.34
C ALA A 125 -0.88 -16.27 15.50
N ILE A 126 -2.00 -15.69 15.91
CA ILE A 126 -3.27 -15.76 15.20
C ILE A 126 -3.20 -15.23 13.76
N LEU A 127 -2.29 -14.30 13.49
CA LEU A 127 -2.09 -13.73 12.16
C LEU A 127 -1.60 -14.77 11.13
N LYS A 128 -0.92 -15.82 11.59
CA LYS A 128 -0.47 -16.94 10.74
C LYS A 128 -1.50 -18.05 10.61
N GLU A 129 -2.45 -18.11 11.54
CA GLU A 129 -3.46 -19.18 11.61
C GLU A 129 -4.74 -18.81 10.86
N LYS A 130 -4.95 -17.55 10.55
CA LYS A 130 -6.13 -17.04 9.83
C LYS A 130 -5.74 -16.50 8.48
N SER A 131 -6.65 -16.62 7.52
CA SER A 131 -6.46 -16.12 6.16
C SER A 131 -7.70 -15.40 5.65
N VAL A 132 -7.48 -14.51 4.69
CA VAL A 132 -8.53 -13.79 3.96
C VAL A 132 -8.16 -13.76 2.48
N LYS A 133 -9.13 -13.90 1.61
CA LYS A 133 -8.92 -13.82 0.16
C LYS A 133 -8.55 -12.40 -0.26
N HIS A 134 -7.35 -12.27 -0.82
CA HIS A 134 -6.88 -11.03 -1.42
C HIS A 134 -7.28 -10.95 -2.91
N PRO A 135 -7.77 -9.80 -3.42
CA PRO A 135 -8.27 -9.69 -4.80
C PRO A 135 -7.27 -10.09 -5.88
N ALA A 136 -5.98 -9.81 -5.67
CA ALA A 136 -4.93 -10.09 -6.65
C ALA A 136 -4.03 -11.30 -6.29
N LEU A 137 -3.97 -11.69 -5.01
CA LEU A 137 -3.03 -12.69 -4.51
C LEU A 137 -3.72 -14.00 -4.07
N GLY A 138 -5.05 -14.05 -4.08
CA GLY A 138 -5.83 -15.20 -3.61
C GLY A 138 -5.83 -15.33 -2.08
N GLU A 139 -6.09 -16.53 -1.55
CA GLU A 139 -6.07 -16.74 -0.09
C GLU A 139 -4.70 -16.41 0.50
N LEU A 140 -4.68 -15.56 1.52
CA LEU A 140 -3.47 -15.02 2.12
C LEU A 140 -3.56 -15.05 3.65
N PRO A 141 -2.55 -15.59 4.37
CA PRO A 141 -2.46 -15.44 5.83
C PRO A 141 -2.48 -13.95 6.23
N LEU A 142 -3.03 -13.63 7.40
CA LEU A 142 -3.16 -12.23 7.82
C LEU A 142 -1.80 -11.54 8.03
N ASP A 143 -0.75 -12.27 8.41
CA ASP A 143 0.59 -11.72 8.49
C ASP A 143 1.13 -11.34 7.10
N GLN A 144 0.75 -12.06 6.03
CA GLN A 144 1.07 -11.69 4.66
C GLN A 144 0.20 -10.55 4.12
N TRP A 145 -1.00 -10.34 4.66
CA TRP A 145 -1.77 -9.12 4.42
C TRP A 145 -1.06 -7.87 4.94
N ILE A 146 -0.31 -7.99 6.04
CA ILE A 146 0.53 -6.90 6.55
C ILE A 146 1.78 -6.73 5.68
N GLU A 147 2.43 -7.85 5.34
CA GLU A 147 3.63 -7.86 4.51
C GLU A 147 3.37 -7.24 3.13
N GLN A 148 2.23 -7.52 2.50
CA GLN A 148 1.88 -6.96 1.21
C GLN A 148 1.74 -5.43 1.23
N ILE A 149 1.46 -4.78 2.37
CA ILE A 149 1.31 -3.33 2.45
C ILE A 149 2.62 -2.63 2.08
N TYR A 150 3.74 -3.00 2.70
CA TYR A 150 5.03 -2.36 2.38
C TYR A 150 5.59 -2.82 1.03
N LEU A 151 5.37 -4.06 0.60
CA LEU A 151 5.78 -4.52 -0.71
C LEU A 151 5.01 -3.81 -1.85
N HIS A 152 3.72 -3.58 -1.65
CA HIS A 152 2.88 -2.83 -2.57
C HIS A 152 3.30 -1.35 -2.62
N GLU A 153 3.63 -0.76 -1.47
CA GLU A 153 4.17 0.60 -1.40
C GLU A 153 5.51 0.71 -2.15
N GLN A 154 6.45 -0.24 -1.98
CA GLN A 154 7.69 -0.31 -2.75
C GLN A 154 7.45 -0.38 -4.25
N ARG A 155 6.51 -1.21 -4.70
CA ARG A 155 6.11 -1.30 -6.11
C ARG A 155 5.70 0.06 -6.66
N HIS A 156 4.92 0.82 -5.91
CA HIS A 156 4.43 2.12 -6.32
C HIS A 156 5.46 3.25 -6.17
N ILE A 157 6.42 3.15 -5.28
CA ILE A 157 7.60 4.04 -5.25
C ILE A 157 8.35 3.96 -6.59
N GLU A 158 8.59 2.76 -7.10
CA GLU A 158 9.22 2.60 -8.41
C GLU A 158 8.35 3.16 -9.56
N GLN A 159 7.03 3.01 -9.49
CA GLN A 159 6.12 3.66 -10.44
C GLN A 159 6.22 5.19 -10.39
N ILE A 160 6.31 5.79 -9.20
CA ILE A 160 6.48 7.24 -9.04
C ILE A 160 7.78 7.71 -9.68
N LYS A 161 8.88 6.98 -9.49
CA LYS A 161 10.16 7.29 -10.15
C LYS A 161 10.05 7.23 -11.68
N GLU A 162 9.35 6.22 -12.23
CA GLU A 162 9.08 6.13 -13.66
C GLU A 162 8.24 7.32 -14.17
N ILE A 163 7.20 7.72 -13.42
CA ILE A 163 6.37 8.88 -13.76
C ILE A 163 7.22 10.16 -13.77
N LYS A 164 8.08 10.35 -12.77
CA LYS A 164 9.02 11.50 -12.73
C LYS A 164 9.90 11.56 -13.97
N LEU A 165 10.45 10.42 -14.40
CA LEU A 165 11.25 10.35 -15.62
C LEU A 165 10.44 10.71 -16.86
N LEU A 166 9.21 10.23 -16.99
CA LEU A 166 8.31 10.55 -18.11
C LEU A 166 7.92 12.02 -18.16
N LEU A 167 7.83 12.67 -17.00
CA LEU A 167 7.47 14.07 -16.86
C LEU A 167 8.68 15.02 -16.87
N ASP A 168 9.92 14.51 -16.98
CA ASP A 168 11.18 15.26 -16.87
C ASP A 168 11.30 16.06 -15.56
N VAL A 169 10.84 15.49 -14.46
CA VAL A 169 10.95 16.06 -13.10
C VAL A 169 12.34 15.76 -12.54
N LYS A 170 13.06 16.79 -12.07
CA LYS A 170 14.50 16.71 -11.71
C LYS A 170 14.80 16.63 -10.20
N HIS A 171 13.81 16.42 -9.35
CA HIS A 171 14.01 16.28 -7.89
C HIS A 171 13.37 15.04 -7.29
#